data_c84bad61e5ff29a6f39f887f3c4b83b6
#
_entry.id   c84bad61e5ff29a6f39f887f3c4b83b6
#
_cell.length_a   1.000
_cell.length_b   1.000
_cell.length_c   1.000
_cell.angle_alpha   90.00
_cell.angle_beta   90.00
_cell.angle_gamma   90.00
#
_symmetry.space_group_name_H-M   'P 1'
#
loop_
_entity.id
_entity.type
_entity.pdbx_description
1 polymer ?
#
loop_
_entity_poly.entity_id
_entity_poly.type
_entity_poly.pdbx_seq_one_letter_code
_entity_poly.pdbx_strand_id
1 'polypeptide(L)'
;VYIDENAEEQAGYTKTSITFENEVSLEFYYDIPEGINLSTENPTLYNMSNNEWFAIVVPFDKTITLLDPNDELLIDSNFDGIFESGITEISNFNIRFKAKDPSSSSTPSGTFSFKTHLTNNFQFEHYNLNSEVEGISFRIRATCVPIDSDGDGIVDARDYDSDNDGILDIIEAGGNNYNPILNIDSNNDGYDDVFGEDFNPSDFDEDGVLDYLDLDSDNDGIYDLHESGALEYVSDNNLDGIIDDIDTGINGLSNLIEESIDSGTLNYSILNSSEDNFSNYINLDSDNDGCLDVTEAGFTDQNEDGILGDTPITNDNISGIITSGIDGYTFLINDDYLINAPITIDTQPQEEIILCENGSIQINIESTTIDSYQWESSNDGVDWDILIDNEFYTGVDSNTLIINNTPTTLDNIRYRALVDRIGYGCVVYSQESLIFVNPLPEVIIPTPIEECDDDYDGVVSFFDFSERTEEVLNGQTGIDVTYHETLEDAENGDNAITDLYTNTTADLQTVFIRLENSETACSSTTTLDLIVNPIPTVLTPPVYEVCDADYDGITSFN
;
A
#
# COMPACT_ATOMS: atom_id res chain seq x y z
N VAL A 1 -6.47 29.04 28.50
CA VAL A 1 -7.44 29.03 29.63
C VAL A 1 -8.67 29.80 29.20
N TYR A 2 -9.77 29.11 28.97
CA TYR A 2 -11.08 29.75 28.75
C TYR A 2 -11.79 29.87 30.08
N ILE A 3 -12.02 31.08 30.55
CA ILE A 3 -12.92 31.35 31.66
C ILE A 3 -14.27 31.68 31.02
N ASP A 4 -15.28 30.85 31.26
CA ASP A 4 -16.64 31.18 30.84
C ASP A 4 -17.16 32.32 31.71
N GLU A 5 -17.28 33.53 31.15
CA GLU A 5 -17.79 34.73 31.83
C GLU A 5 -19.30 34.67 32.06
N ASN A 6 -19.97 33.61 31.63
CA ASN A 6 -21.39 33.40 31.88
C ASN A 6 -21.60 32.64 33.20
N ALA A 7 -21.26 33.26 34.33
CA ALA A 7 -21.70 32.76 35.63
C ALA A 7 -23.24 32.75 35.66
N GLU A 8 -23.84 31.57 35.80
CA GLU A 8 -25.28 31.47 36.09
C GLU A 8 -25.53 32.02 37.50
N GLU A 9 -25.82 33.32 37.61
CA GLU A 9 -26.29 33.93 38.84
C GLU A 9 -27.79 33.63 39.04
N GLN A 10 -28.08 32.62 39.85
CA GLN A 10 -29.39 32.50 40.49
C GLN A 10 -29.28 33.05 41.92
N ALA A 11 -30.36 33.67 42.43
CA ALA A 11 -30.37 34.19 43.79
C ALA A 11 -29.94 33.07 44.78
N GLY A 12 -28.75 33.23 45.38
CA GLY A 12 -28.15 32.26 46.31
C GLY A 12 -27.27 31.18 45.76
N TYR A 13 -26.94 31.22 44.45
CA TYR A 13 -26.05 30.25 43.80
C TYR A 13 -25.23 30.89 42.70
N THR A 14 -23.93 30.71 42.73
CA THR A 14 -23.01 31.13 41.68
C THR A 14 -22.17 29.93 41.25
N LYS A 15 -22.07 29.71 39.93
CA LYS A 15 -21.27 28.66 39.35
C LYS A 15 -20.29 29.26 38.35
N THR A 16 -19.04 28.91 38.49
CA THR A 16 -17.99 29.25 37.52
C THR A 16 -17.35 27.98 37.02
N SER A 17 -17.24 27.85 35.69
CA SER A 17 -16.54 26.74 35.06
C SER A 17 -15.25 27.26 34.43
N ILE A 18 -14.17 26.50 34.58
CA ILE A 18 -12.91 26.74 33.92
C ILE A 18 -12.60 25.51 33.08
N THR A 19 -12.34 25.74 31.79
CA THR A 19 -11.98 24.68 30.83
C THR A 19 -10.57 24.95 30.32
N PHE A 20 -9.79 23.91 30.23
CA PHE A 20 -8.43 23.91 29.68
C PHE A 20 -8.46 23.19 28.35
N GLU A 21 -7.61 23.58 27.40
CA GLU A 21 -7.48 22.91 26.11
C GLU A 21 -6.92 21.48 26.28
N ASN A 22 -5.96 21.34 27.17
CA ASN A 22 -5.37 20.06 27.52
C ASN A 22 -5.71 19.67 28.96
N GLU A 23 -5.55 18.42 29.34
CA GLU A 23 -5.66 17.98 30.70
C GLU A 23 -4.51 18.54 31.53
N VAL A 24 -4.86 19.08 32.70
CA VAL A 24 -3.89 19.67 33.61
C VAL A 24 -4.14 19.15 35.03
N SER A 25 -3.11 19.08 35.83
CA SER A 25 -3.25 18.86 37.24
C SER A 25 -3.39 20.20 37.97
N LEU A 26 -4.36 20.29 38.83
CA LEU A 26 -4.70 21.52 39.54
C LEU A 26 -4.44 21.36 41.02
N GLU A 27 -3.78 22.33 41.61
CA GLU A 27 -3.63 22.47 43.02
C GLU A 27 -4.25 23.79 43.45
N PHE A 28 -5.17 23.73 44.39
CA PHE A 28 -5.91 24.89 44.90
C PHE A 28 -5.44 25.19 46.30
N TYR A 29 -5.07 26.43 46.52
CA TYR A 29 -4.73 26.94 47.83
C TYR A 29 -5.71 28.06 48.18
N TYR A 30 -6.12 28.08 49.41
CA TYR A 30 -6.73 29.29 49.96
C TYR A 30 -5.60 30.25 50.33
N ASP A 31 -5.47 31.34 49.56
CA ASP A 31 -4.44 32.35 49.77
C ASP A 31 -5.11 33.72 49.97
N ILE A 32 -4.74 34.40 51.04
CA ILE A 32 -5.08 35.81 51.18
C ILE A 32 -4.07 36.58 50.30
N PRO A 33 -4.51 37.39 49.31
CA PRO A 33 -3.60 38.13 48.48
C PRO A 33 -2.65 38.97 49.33
N GLU A 34 -1.34 38.70 49.25
CA GLU A 34 -0.32 39.60 49.80
C GLU A 34 -0.46 40.96 49.10
N GLY A 35 -0.82 41.98 49.84
CA GLY A 35 -0.88 43.35 49.29
C GLY A 35 -2.21 44.09 49.53
N ILE A 36 -3.21 43.51 50.12
CA ILE A 36 -4.30 44.30 50.64
C ILE A 36 -3.77 44.94 51.94
N ASN A 37 -3.35 46.17 51.79
CA ASN A 37 -2.98 46.99 52.93
C ASN A 37 -4.24 47.26 53.79
N LEU A 38 -4.42 46.47 54.83
CA LEU A 38 -5.50 46.58 55.78
C LEU A 38 -5.32 47.79 56.70
N SER A 39 -4.88 48.93 56.13
CA SER A 39 -4.88 50.19 56.86
C SER A 39 -6.25 50.83 56.72
N THR A 40 -6.98 50.74 57.81
CA THR A 40 -8.07 51.64 58.17
C THR A 40 -9.35 51.53 57.33
N GLU A 41 -10.13 50.57 57.60
CA GLU A 41 -11.58 50.63 57.84
C GLU A 41 -12.08 49.20 57.83
N ASN A 42 -12.28 48.67 59.03
CA ASN A 42 -12.95 47.41 59.37
C ASN A 42 -12.91 46.37 58.16
N PRO A 43 -11.98 45.49 58.12
CA PRO A 43 -12.17 44.30 57.25
C PRO A 43 -13.41 43.65 57.92
N THR A 44 -14.55 43.73 57.29
CA THR A 44 -15.62 42.80 57.54
C THR A 44 -15.05 41.43 57.19
N LEU A 45 -14.53 40.83 58.27
CA LEU A 45 -14.17 39.39 58.21
C LEU A 45 -15.36 38.66 57.61
N TYR A 46 -15.11 37.86 56.62
CA TYR A 46 -16.10 37.00 56.03
C TYR A 46 -16.87 36.25 57.14
N ASN A 47 -18.03 36.76 57.52
CA ASN A 47 -18.97 35.97 58.24
C ASN A 47 -19.62 34.99 57.27
N MET A 48 -19.00 33.86 57.04
CA MET A 48 -19.70 32.76 56.42
C MET A 48 -20.95 32.47 57.27
N SER A 49 -22.09 32.64 56.65
CA SER A 49 -23.34 32.30 57.37
C SER A 49 -23.38 30.76 57.50
N ASN A 50 -24.09 30.29 58.56
CA ASN A 50 -24.26 28.83 58.73
C ASN A 50 -24.92 28.13 57.52
N ASN A 51 -25.43 28.88 56.53
CA ASN A 51 -26.12 28.41 55.34
C ASN A 51 -25.30 28.61 54.08
N GLU A 52 -24.01 28.95 54.17
CA GLU A 52 -23.10 29.16 53.04
C GLU A 52 -22.14 27.98 52.92
N TRP A 53 -21.98 27.47 51.74
CA TRP A 53 -21.05 26.38 51.44
C TRP A 53 -20.55 26.46 50.01
N PHE A 54 -19.48 25.74 49.74
CA PHE A 54 -18.80 25.67 48.45
C PHE A 54 -18.73 24.25 47.93
N ALA A 55 -18.62 24.11 46.63
CA ALA A 55 -18.26 22.84 46.02
C ALA A 55 -17.19 23.03 44.94
N ILE A 56 -16.30 22.07 44.88
CA ILE A 56 -15.41 21.90 43.74
C ILE A 56 -15.81 20.60 43.04
N VAL A 57 -16.02 20.69 41.71
CA VAL A 57 -16.54 19.59 40.90
C VAL A 57 -15.63 19.41 39.67
N VAL A 58 -15.20 18.21 39.46
CA VAL A 58 -14.48 17.76 38.24
C VAL A 58 -15.36 16.82 37.44
N PRO A 59 -15.03 16.46 36.17
CA PRO A 59 -15.75 15.44 35.41
C PRO A 59 -15.95 14.16 36.21
N PHE A 60 -17.02 13.43 35.94
CA PHE A 60 -17.43 12.25 36.72
C PHE A 60 -16.40 11.11 36.72
N ASP A 61 -15.60 11.01 35.69
CA ASP A 61 -14.49 10.06 35.50
C ASP A 61 -13.18 10.51 36.17
N LYS A 62 -13.13 11.73 36.69
CA LYS A 62 -11.96 12.32 37.36
C LYS A 62 -12.19 12.45 38.86
N THR A 63 -11.12 12.63 39.59
CA THR A 63 -11.12 12.70 41.03
C THR A 63 -10.42 13.97 41.51
N ILE A 64 -11.01 14.65 42.48
CA ILE A 64 -10.35 15.69 43.27
C ILE A 64 -10.15 15.20 44.70
N THR A 65 -8.97 15.45 45.24
CA THR A 65 -8.61 15.09 46.61
C THR A 65 -8.46 16.36 47.47
N LEU A 66 -9.20 16.43 48.55
CA LEU A 66 -9.00 17.42 49.60
C LEU A 66 -8.01 16.87 50.63
N LEU A 67 -7.04 17.70 50.99
CA LEU A 67 -6.15 17.51 52.14
C LEU A 67 -6.37 18.66 53.13
N ASP A 68 -6.89 18.34 54.32
CA ASP A 68 -7.17 19.27 55.42
C ASP A 68 -6.56 18.76 56.73
N PRO A 69 -5.22 18.77 56.87
CA PRO A 69 -4.51 18.14 57.97
C PRO A 69 -4.84 18.77 59.33
N ASN A 70 -5.36 19.99 59.37
CA ASN A 70 -5.69 20.70 60.58
C ASN A 70 -7.20 20.67 60.90
N ASP A 71 -8.02 19.97 60.12
CA ASP A 71 -9.47 19.87 60.29
C ASP A 71 -10.15 21.26 60.36
N GLU A 72 -9.86 22.10 59.37
CA GLU A 72 -10.35 23.48 59.31
C GLU A 72 -11.67 23.60 58.56
N LEU A 73 -12.00 22.58 57.81
CA LEU A 73 -13.22 22.51 57.02
C LEU A 73 -14.25 21.55 57.64
N LEU A 74 -15.49 21.82 57.33
CA LEU A 74 -16.60 20.89 57.50
C LEU A 74 -16.98 20.36 56.10
N ILE A 75 -17.08 19.07 55.94
CA ILE A 75 -17.29 18.40 54.67
C ILE A 75 -18.64 17.67 54.65
N ASP A 76 -19.42 17.86 53.59
CA ASP A 76 -20.62 17.04 53.31
C ASP A 76 -20.21 15.84 52.45
N SER A 77 -19.75 14.76 53.10
CA SER A 77 -19.13 13.61 52.44
C SER A 77 -20.13 12.66 51.78
N ASN A 78 -21.39 12.71 52.20
CA ASN A 78 -22.46 11.81 51.75
C ASN A 78 -23.59 12.54 51.00
N PHE A 79 -23.45 13.85 50.78
CA PHE A 79 -24.39 14.71 50.06
C PHE A 79 -25.79 14.81 50.72
N ASP A 80 -25.87 14.67 52.05
CA ASP A 80 -27.14 14.77 52.79
C ASP A 80 -27.43 16.20 53.31
N GLY A 81 -26.50 17.14 53.03
CA GLY A 81 -26.58 18.53 53.49
C GLY A 81 -26.10 18.75 54.93
N ILE A 82 -25.60 17.72 55.61
CA ILE A 82 -24.98 17.79 56.91
C ILE A 82 -23.46 17.82 56.74
N PHE A 83 -22.84 18.88 57.26
CA PHE A 83 -21.38 19.06 57.13
C PHE A 83 -20.70 18.53 58.40
N GLU A 84 -19.79 17.59 58.21
CA GLU A 84 -19.09 16.82 59.23
C GLU A 84 -17.67 17.36 59.46
N SER A 85 -17.18 17.27 60.74
CA SER A 85 -15.80 17.58 61.06
C SER A 85 -14.97 16.31 61.25
N GLY A 86 -13.64 16.44 61.15
CA GLY A 86 -12.71 15.34 61.34
C GLY A 86 -12.41 14.58 60.04
N ILE A 87 -12.82 15.10 58.91
CA ILE A 87 -12.46 14.58 57.59
C ILE A 87 -11.24 15.36 57.12
N THR A 88 -10.05 14.77 57.31
CA THR A 88 -8.78 15.39 57.00
C THR A 88 -8.29 15.08 55.59
N GLU A 89 -8.90 14.09 54.92
CA GLU A 89 -8.64 13.70 53.54
C GLU A 89 -9.90 13.07 52.92
N ILE A 90 -10.27 13.48 51.76
CA ILE A 90 -11.37 12.88 50.98
C ILE A 90 -11.12 13.04 49.49
N SER A 91 -11.40 11.99 48.71
CA SER A 91 -11.33 11.98 47.26
C SER A 91 -12.70 11.70 46.67
N ASN A 92 -13.18 12.59 45.78
CA ASN A 92 -14.44 12.44 45.05
C ASN A 92 -14.43 13.32 43.80
N PHE A 93 -15.36 13.12 42.84
CA PHE A 93 -15.56 14.04 41.72
C PHE A 93 -16.24 15.36 42.13
N ASN A 94 -16.87 15.40 43.31
CA ASN A 94 -17.54 16.57 43.89
C ASN A 94 -17.24 16.61 45.39
N ILE A 95 -16.63 17.69 45.86
CA ILE A 95 -16.36 17.91 47.28
C ILE A 95 -17.08 19.16 47.71
N ARG A 96 -18.03 18.99 48.64
CA ARG A 96 -18.77 20.07 49.27
C ARG A 96 -18.19 20.40 50.64
N PHE A 97 -17.92 21.67 50.87
CA PHE A 97 -17.23 22.10 52.08
C PHE A 97 -17.68 23.49 52.57
N LYS A 98 -17.43 23.79 53.83
CA LYS A 98 -17.52 25.12 54.43
C LYS A 98 -16.46 25.27 55.52
N ALA A 99 -16.14 26.53 55.90
CA ALA A 99 -15.19 26.76 56.96
C ALA A 99 -15.81 26.34 58.35
N LYS A 100 -15.00 25.72 59.19
CA LYS A 100 -15.43 25.22 60.50
C LYS A 100 -15.66 26.33 61.49
N ASP A 101 -14.85 27.39 61.49
CA ASP A 101 -15.00 28.58 62.32
C ASP A 101 -14.88 29.84 61.45
N PRO A 102 -16.02 30.30 60.92
CA PRO A 102 -16.05 31.50 60.10
C PRO A 102 -15.76 32.80 60.87
N SER A 103 -15.72 32.74 62.17
CA SER A 103 -15.51 33.92 63.03
C SER A 103 -14.07 34.11 63.52
N SER A 104 -13.18 33.17 63.24
CA SER A 104 -11.80 33.29 63.65
C SER A 104 -11.02 34.25 62.74
N SER A 105 -10.41 35.26 63.36
CA SER A 105 -9.63 36.29 62.66
C SER A 105 -8.25 35.79 62.07
N SER A 106 -7.94 34.57 62.28
CA SER A 106 -6.80 33.89 61.69
C SER A 106 -7.31 32.92 60.61
N THR A 107 -7.58 33.44 59.42
CA THR A 107 -7.72 32.56 58.25
C THR A 107 -6.41 31.87 58.06
N PRO A 108 -6.39 30.55 58.17
CA PRO A 108 -5.19 29.80 57.88
C PRO A 108 -4.90 29.90 56.39
N SER A 109 -3.86 30.59 56.05
CA SER A 109 -3.35 30.55 54.69
C SER A 109 -2.56 29.24 54.48
N GLY A 110 -2.97 28.43 53.55
CA GLY A 110 -2.20 27.28 53.09
C GLY A 110 -2.24 26.03 53.96
N THR A 111 -3.27 25.85 54.81
CA THR A 111 -3.38 24.64 55.64
C THR A 111 -4.22 23.53 55.04
N PHE A 112 -5.12 23.85 54.13
CA PHE A 112 -5.81 22.83 53.32
C PHE A 112 -5.58 23.08 51.85
N SER A 113 -5.64 22.02 51.07
CA SER A 113 -5.47 22.07 49.60
C SER A 113 -6.40 21.10 48.92
N PHE A 114 -6.76 21.42 47.69
CA PHE A 114 -7.42 20.50 46.75
C PHE A 114 -6.48 20.19 45.62
N LYS A 115 -6.37 18.90 45.28
CA LYS A 115 -5.55 18.43 44.16
C LYS A 115 -6.40 17.60 43.24
N THR A 116 -6.25 17.82 41.94
CA THR A 116 -6.80 16.95 40.93
C THR A 116 -5.71 16.62 39.91
N HIS A 117 -5.81 15.47 39.31
CA HIS A 117 -4.86 14.97 38.31
C HIS A 117 -5.56 14.88 36.99
N LEU A 118 -4.92 15.35 35.93
CA LEU A 118 -5.36 15.26 34.54
C LEU A 118 -6.84 15.56 34.35
N THR A 119 -7.24 16.82 34.51
CA THR A 119 -8.60 17.29 34.22
C THR A 119 -8.57 18.48 33.27
N ASN A 120 -9.42 18.46 32.25
CA ASN A 120 -9.61 19.58 31.34
C ASN A 120 -10.75 20.51 31.73
N ASN A 121 -11.52 20.14 32.75
CA ASN A 121 -12.62 20.95 33.23
C ASN A 121 -12.75 20.86 34.73
N PHE A 122 -12.95 21.99 35.38
CA PHE A 122 -13.40 22.01 36.74
C PHE A 122 -14.44 23.11 36.96
N GLN A 123 -15.29 22.91 37.96
CA GLN A 123 -16.36 23.86 38.34
C GLN A 123 -16.20 24.23 39.78
N PHE A 124 -16.30 25.52 40.04
CA PHE A 124 -16.42 26.06 41.40
C PHE A 124 -17.86 26.53 41.62
N GLU A 125 -18.50 26.05 42.68
CA GLU A 125 -19.86 26.38 43.05
C GLU A 125 -19.88 27.05 44.40
N HIS A 126 -20.60 28.16 44.51
CA HIS A 126 -20.84 28.88 45.76
C HIS A 126 -22.33 28.97 46.02
N TYR A 127 -22.73 28.45 47.13
CA TYR A 127 -24.11 28.49 47.64
C TYR A 127 -24.21 29.46 48.78
N ASN A 128 -24.87 30.63 48.58
CA ASN A 128 -25.12 31.62 49.55
C ASN A 128 -26.63 31.90 49.63
N LEU A 129 -27.29 31.48 50.70
CA LEU A 129 -28.74 31.70 50.94
C LEU A 129 -29.06 33.09 51.48
N ASN A 130 -28.07 33.91 51.78
CA ASN A 130 -28.23 35.28 52.20
C ASN A 130 -28.11 36.25 51.03
N SER A 131 -28.93 37.27 50.98
CA SER A 131 -29.02 38.21 49.86
C SER A 131 -27.94 39.30 49.83
N GLU A 132 -26.87 39.19 50.59
CA GLU A 132 -25.73 40.09 50.53
C GLU A 132 -24.59 39.49 49.73
N VAL A 133 -24.15 40.21 48.71
CA VAL A 133 -23.05 39.78 47.78
C VAL A 133 -21.73 40.00 48.51
N GLU A 134 -21.16 38.96 49.06
CA GLU A 134 -19.79 38.94 49.54
C GLU A 134 -18.88 38.23 48.52
N GLY A 135 -17.86 38.91 48.05
CA GLY A 135 -16.92 38.33 47.08
C GLY A 135 -15.87 37.47 47.79
N ILE A 136 -15.67 36.26 47.34
CA ILE A 136 -14.56 35.38 47.73
C ILE A 136 -13.54 35.31 46.62
N SER A 137 -12.26 35.46 46.96
CA SER A 137 -11.17 35.29 46.01
C SER A 137 -10.46 33.98 46.32
N PHE A 138 -10.42 33.11 45.33
CA PHE A 138 -9.57 31.93 45.36
C PHE A 138 -8.40 32.12 44.38
N ARG A 139 -7.25 31.63 44.76
CA ARG A 139 -6.14 31.51 43.84
C ARG A 139 -6.02 30.05 43.41
N ILE A 140 -6.17 29.82 42.13
CA ILE A 140 -5.95 28.51 41.51
C ILE A 140 -4.56 28.52 40.97
N ARG A 141 -3.76 27.53 41.30
CA ARG A 141 -2.49 27.28 40.69
C ARG A 141 -2.62 26.02 39.87
N ALA A 142 -2.60 26.16 38.55
CA ALA A 142 -2.35 25.02 37.70
C ALA A 142 -0.88 24.66 37.92
N THR A 143 -0.63 23.46 38.39
CA THR A 143 0.68 22.83 38.27
C THR A 143 0.60 21.97 37.02
N CYS A 144 1.38 22.27 36.02
CA CYS A 144 1.66 21.25 34.99
C CYS A 144 2.14 20.03 35.76
N VAL A 145 1.46 18.91 35.66
CA VAL A 145 2.10 17.62 35.95
C VAL A 145 3.08 17.49 34.82
N PRO A 146 4.33 17.34 35.11
CA PRO A 146 5.27 16.97 34.08
C PRO A 146 4.75 15.68 33.46
N ILE A 147 4.55 15.68 32.14
CA ILE A 147 4.22 14.50 31.37
C ILE A 147 5.49 13.64 31.36
N ASP A 148 5.32 12.36 31.42
CA ASP A 148 6.33 11.30 31.32
C ASP A 148 5.68 10.31 30.36
N SER A 149 5.97 10.48 29.07
CA SER A 149 5.19 9.86 27.98
C SER A 149 5.51 8.39 27.82
N ASP A 150 6.77 8.00 27.96
CA ASP A 150 7.25 6.61 27.89
C ASP A 150 7.18 5.87 29.24
N GLY A 151 7.05 6.62 30.36
CA GLY A 151 6.91 6.06 31.70
C GLY A 151 8.23 5.59 32.33
N ASP A 152 9.38 6.05 31.87
CA ASP A 152 10.71 5.69 32.38
C ASP A 152 11.03 6.37 33.73
N GLY A 153 10.27 7.42 34.10
CA GLY A 153 10.38 8.19 35.33
C GLY A 153 11.11 9.53 35.18
N ILE A 154 11.57 9.86 34.00
CA ILE A 154 12.04 11.17 33.58
C ILE A 154 10.89 11.86 32.84
N VAL A 155 10.69 13.10 33.11
CA VAL A 155 9.55 13.84 32.52
C VAL A 155 10.00 14.45 31.17
N ASP A 156 9.12 14.48 30.15
CA ASP A 156 9.41 14.97 28.80
C ASP A 156 10.20 16.29 28.76
N ALA A 157 9.90 17.23 29.67
CA ALA A 157 10.63 18.51 29.78
C ALA A 157 12.12 18.38 30.21
N ARG A 158 12.59 17.18 30.52
CA ARG A 158 13.96 16.85 30.91
C ARG A 158 14.48 15.58 30.24
N ASP A 159 13.62 14.95 29.52
CA ASP A 159 13.88 13.80 28.72
C ASP A 159 14.52 14.23 27.40
N TYR A 160 15.43 13.45 26.90
CA TYR A 160 16.04 13.67 25.60
C TYR A 160 15.47 12.75 24.52
N ASP A 161 14.61 11.79 24.94
CA ASP A 161 14.00 10.75 24.12
C ASP A 161 12.65 10.41 24.76
N SER A 162 11.65 11.31 24.56
CA SER A 162 10.40 11.36 25.34
C SER A 162 9.46 10.19 25.09
N ASP A 163 9.59 9.48 23.97
CA ASP A 163 8.84 8.27 23.63
C ASP A 163 9.69 7.00 23.64
N ASN A 164 11.02 7.17 23.90
CA ASN A 164 12.02 6.10 24.09
C ASN A 164 12.15 5.18 22.86
N ASP A 165 12.10 5.77 21.69
CA ASP A 165 12.31 5.10 20.39
C ASP A 165 13.77 5.09 19.94
N GLY A 166 14.64 5.81 20.69
CA GLY A 166 16.07 5.90 20.46
C GLY A 166 16.50 7.09 19.61
N ILE A 167 15.62 7.92 19.13
CA ILE A 167 15.90 9.18 18.45
C ILE A 167 15.80 10.31 19.50
N LEU A 168 16.60 11.34 19.37
CA LEU A 168 16.52 12.46 20.29
C LEU A 168 15.36 13.39 19.91
N ASP A 169 14.55 13.83 20.88
CA ASP A 169 13.47 14.82 20.71
C ASP A 169 13.89 16.01 19.86
N ILE A 170 15.12 16.48 20.02
CA ILE A 170 15.63 17.63 19.28
C ILE A 170 15.83 17.34 17.81
N ILE A 171 16.13 16.10 17.45
CA ILE A 171 16.29 15.66 16.06
C ILE A 171 14.92 15.61 15.41
N GLU A 172 13.98 14.96 16.05
CA GLU A 172 12.60 14.77 15.58
C GLU A 172 11.85 16.08 15.50
N ALA A 173 11.87 16.90 16.57
CA ALA A 173 11.25 18.21 16.55
C ALA A 173 11.81 19.12 15.44
N GLY A 174 13.05 18.90 15.02
CA GLY A 174 13.67 19.61 13.90
C GLY A 174 13.33 19.02 12.54
N GLY A 175 12.91 17.78 12.50
CA GLY A 175 12.63 17.02 11.27
C GLY A 175 13.78 17.15 10.26
N ASN A 176 13.48 17.32 9.00
CA ASN A 176 14.48 17.51 7.94
C ASN A 176 15.39 18.73 8.11
N ASN A 177 15.07 19.64 9.01
CA ASN A 177 15.81 20.87 9.22
C ASN A 177 16.62 20.87 10.53
N TYR A 178 16.85 19.67 11.11
CA TYR A 178 17.63 19.59 12.33
C TYR A 178 18.97 20.30 12.19
N ASN A 179 19.24 21.20 13.14
CA ASN A 179 20.51 21.88 13.29
C ASN A 179 20.96 21.72 14.75
N PRO A 180 22.25 21.42 15.01
CA PRO A 180 22.74 21.29 16.36
C PRO A 180 22.44 22.53 17.22
N ILE A 181 22.04 22.31 18.46
CA ILE A 181 21.75 23.36 19.43
C ILE A 181 22.98 24.23 19.65
N LEU A 182 22.81 25.54 19.58
CA LEU A 182 23.86 26.53 19.83
C LEU A 182 23.95 26.94 21.31
N ASN A 183 22.95 26.61 22.14
CA ASN A 183 22.78 27.09 23.52
C ASN A 183 22.71 28.63 23.59
N ILE A 184 22.05 29.23 22.63
CA ILE A 184 21.87 30.68 22.50
C ILE A 184 20.38 30.98 22.41
N ASP A 185 19.86 31.77 23.33
CA ASP A 185 18.50 32.31 23.33
C ASP A 185 18.62 33.83 23.50
N SER A 186 18.80 34.53 22.38
CA SER A 186 19.04 35.98 22.38
C SER A 186 17.76 36.77 22.57
N ASN A 187 16.61 36.21 22.21
CA ASN A 187 15.31 36.88 22.28
C ASN A 187 14.56 36.56 23.58
N ASN A 188 15.02 35.56 24.36
CA ASN A 188 14.45 35.05 25.60
C ASN A 188 13.01 34.51 25.43
N ASP A 189 12.75 33.79 24.32
CA ASP A 189 11.48 33.11 24.08
C ASP A 189 11.43 31.69 24.66
N GLY A 190 12.59 31.17 25.07
CA GLY A 190 12.72 29.83 25.66
C GLY A 190 13.18 28.78 24.66
N TYR A 191 13.37 29.12 23.39
CA TYR A 191 13.94 28.28 22.34
C TYR A 191 15.36 28.69 22.01
N ASP A 192 16.15 27.76 21.53
CA ASP A 192 17.48 28.08 20.97
C ASP A 192 17.32 28.90 19.67
N ASP A 193 18.15 29.93 19.49
CA ASP A 193 18.10 30.82 18.29
C ASP A 193 18.25 30.04 16.98
N VAL A 194 18.71 28.79 17.00
CA VAL A 194 18.84 27.92 15.81
C VAL A 194 17.48 27.58 15.19
N PHE A 195 16.41 27.56 16.00
CA PHE A 195 15.06 27.26 15.52
C PHE A 195 14.30 28.47 14.97
N GLY A 196 14.78 29.69 15.21
CA GLY A 196 14.11 30.93 14.78
C GLY A 196 12.95 31.37 15.66
N GLU A 197 12.28 32.47 15.28
CA GLU A 197 11.23 33.11 16.10
C GLU A 197 9.87 32.37 16.04
N ASP A 198 9.64 31.53 15.02
CA ASP A 198 8.37 30.84 14.75
C ASP A 198 8.57 29.29 14.69
N PHE A 199 9.39 28.74 15.60
CA PHE A 199 9.65 27.30 15.62
C PHE A 199 8.36 26.56 15.98
N ASN A 200 8.03 25.60 15.13
CA ASN A 200 6.96 24.63 15.35
C ASN A 200 7.61 23.24 15.22
N PRO A 201 7.58 22.42 16.25
CA PRO A 201 8.09 21.05 16.16
C PRO A 201 7.45 20.29 15.01
N SER A 202 8.18 19.35 14.43
CA SER A 202 7.70 18.53 13.33
C SER A 202 6.51 17.65 13.76
N ASP A 203 5.59 17.45 12.83
CA ASP A 203 4.46 16.52 12.81
C ASP A 203 4.39 16.14 11.33
N PHE A 204 5.18 15.12 10.94
CA PHE A 204 5.49 14.84 9.54
C PHE A 204 4.27 14.32 8.78
N ASP A 205 3.49 13.44 9.40
CA ASP A 205 2.29 12.83 8.83
C ASP A 205 1.01 13.65 9.04
N GLU A 206 1.12 14.76 9.82
CA GLU A 206 0.01 15.67 10.16
C GLU A 206 -1.16 14.98 10.92
N ASP A 207 -0.89 13.95 11.70
CA ASP A 207 -1.89 13.21 12.46
C ASP A 207 -2.28 13.89 13.79
N GLY A 208 -1.45 14.85 14.25
CA GLY A 208 -1.62 15.69 15.43
C GLY A 208 -0.84 15.23 16.65
N VAL A 209 -0.02 14.20 16.56
CA VAL A 209 1.06 13.84 17.46
C VAL A 209 2.35 14.40 16.88
N LEU A 210 3.23 14.96 17.67
CA LEU A 210 4.50 15.52 17.20
C LEU A 210 5.53 14.41 17.11
N ASP A 211 6.40 14.44 16.10
CA ASP A 211 7.36 13.37 15.82
C ASP A 211 8.10 12.87 17.09
N TYR A 212 8.49 13.73 18.01
CA TYR A 212 9.21 13.36 19.25
C TYR A 212 8.32 12.69 20.34
N LEU A 213 7.08 12.38 20.02
CA LEU A 213 6.13 11.62 20.85
C LEU A 213 5.45 10.52 20.02
N ASP A 214 5.79 10.45 18.74
CA ASP A 214 5.19 9.56 17.77
C ASP A 214 6.13 8.37 17.52
N LEU A 215 5.64 7.19 17.73
CA LEU A 215 6.41 5.96 17.53
C LEU A 215 6.48 5.50 16.06
N ASP A 216 5.79 6.22 15.15
CA ASP A 216 5.76 5.96 13.71
C ASP A 216 5.47 7.28 13.00
N SER A 217 6.49 8.15 12.94
CA SER A 217 6.38 9.56 12.53
C SER A 217 5.90 9.79 11.10
N ASP A 218 6.00 8.79 10.19
CA ASP A 218 5.51 8.89 8.82
C ASP A 218 4.31 7.96 8.53
N ASN A 219 3.87 7.22 9.54
CA ASN A 219 2.69 6.37 9.50
C ASN A 219 2.76 5.22 8.46
N ASP A 220 3.94 4.75 8.14
CA ASP A 220 4.12 3.67 7.16
C ASP A 220 3.95 2.26 7.77
N GLY A 221 3.86 2.18 9.11
CA GLY A 221 3.68 0.94 9.86
C GLY A 221 4.98 0.33 10.36
N ILE A 222 6.11 0.99 10.14
CA ILE A 222 7.39 0.64 10.71
C ILE A 222 7.67 1.63 11.85
N TYR A 223 8.00 1.12 13.03
CA TYR A 223 8.33 1.99 14.16
C TYR A 223 9.63 2.75 13.93
N ASP A 224 9.69 4.00 14.35
CA ASP A 224 10.88 4.86 14.30
C ASP A 224 12.10 4.20 14.92
N LEU A 225 11.94 3.47 16.03
CA LEU A 225 13.02 2.65 16.62
C LEU A 225 13.64 1.67 15.62
N HIS A 226 12.84 1.07 14.75
CA HIS A 226 13.32 0.10 13.75
C HIS A 226 14.04 0.79 12.60
N GLU A 227 13.70 2.04 12.32
CA GLU A 227 14.25 2.84 11.26
C GLU A 227 15.41 3.72 11.69
N SER A 228 15.51 4.01 12.99
CA SER A 228 16.56 4.86 13.55
C SER A 228 17.98 4.32 13.38
N GLY A 229 18.13 2.99 13.44
CA GLY A 229 19.43 2.32 13.55
C GLY A 229 19.85 2.02 14.98
N ALA A 230 19.07 2.39 15.99
CA ALA A 230 19.33 2.13 17.41
C ALA A 230 19.37 0.64 17.75
N LEU A 231 18.63 -0.20 17.01
CA LEU A 231 18.57 -1.65 17.22
C LEU A 231 19.92 -2.40 17.09
N GLU A 232 20.98 -1.76 16.60
CA GLU A 232 22.34 -2.32 16.71
C GLU A 232 22.82 -2.38 18.18
N TYR A 233 22.26 -1.56 19.07
CA TYR A 233 22.74 -1.33 20.44
C TYR A 233 21.71 -1.70 21.49
N VAL A 234 20.42 -1.59 21.19
CA VAL A 234 19.28 -1.84 22.07
C VAL A 234 18.38 -2.95 21.52
N SER A 235 17.30 -3.27 22.20
CA SER A 235 16.34 -4.27 21.77
C SER A 235 14.90 -3.81 21.99
N ASP A 236 14.05 -4.23 21.08
CA ASP A 236 12.59 -4.20 21.18
C ASP A 236 12.09 -5.65 21.10
N ASN A 237 11.95 -6.34 22.23
CA ASN A 237 11.58 -7.76 22.26
C ASN A 237 10.07 -7.99 22.25
N ASN A 238 9.30 -6.99 22.62
CA ASN A 238 7.85 -7.03 22.65
C ASN A 238 7.23 -6.42 21.39
N LEU A 239 8.05 -5.77 20.55
CA LEU A 239 7.68 -5.16 19.29
C LEU A 239 6.60 -4.08 19.46
N ASP A 240 6.84 -3.12 20.35
CA ASP A 240 5.96 -1.98 20.59
C ASP A 240 6.56 -0.63 20.18
N GLY A 241 7.75 -0.66 19.56
CA GLY A 241 8.44 0.54 19.09
C GLY A 241 9.24 1.26 20.17
N ILE A 242 9.24 0.74 21.39
CA ILE A 242 9.91 1.34 22.56
C ILE A 242 11.13 0.50 22.96
N ILE A 243 12.22 1.13 23.36
CA ILE A 243 13.40 0.45 23.85
C ILE A 243 13.11 -0.33 25.13
N ASP A 244 13.35 -1.64 25.13
CA ASP A 244 13.14 -2.51 26.31
C ASP A 244 14.15 -2.29 27.44
N ASP A 245 15.25 -1.62 27.19
CA ASP A 245 16.29 -1.35 28.19
C ASP A 245 15.89 -0.21 29.11
N ILE A 246 15.96 -0.45 30.42
CA ILE A 246 15.50 0.47 31.48
C ILE A 246 16.62 1.34 32.07
N ASP A 247 17.82 1.35 31.48
CA ASP A 247 18.93 2.17 31.96
C ASP A 247 19.03 3.49 31.21
N THR A 248 18.03 4.35 31.40
CA THR A 248 17.90 5.68 30.75
C THR A 248 18.65 6.79 31.51
N GLY A 249 19.32 6.48 32.59
CA GLY A 249 20.11 7.47 33.32
C GLY A 249 19.29 8.58 33.99
N ILE A 250 19.76 9.82 33.88
CA ILE A 250 19.05 11.01 34.43
C ILE A 250 18.52 11.93 33.33
N ASN A 251 18.78 11.63 32.07
CA ASN A 251 18.42 12.43 30.89
C ASN A 251 17.35 11.79 30.02
N GLY A 252 16.85 10.60 30.39
CA GLY A 252 15.83 9.85 29.67
C GLY A 252 16.34 8.99 28.53
N LEU A 253 17.43 9.37 27.88
CA LEU A 253 18.02 8.61 26.79
C LEU A 253 18.73 7.33 27.28
N SER A 254 18.54 6.21 26.60
CA SER A 254 19.20 4.95 26.95
C SER A 254 20.73 5.08 26.93
N ASN A 255 21.39 4.71 28.04
CA ASN A 255 22.83 4.73 28.14
C ASN A 255 23.57 3.81 27.15
N LEU A 256 22.86 2.90 26.49
CA LEU A 256 23.45 2.00 25.48
C LEU A 256 23.65 2.70 24.13
N ILE A 257 22.85 3.72 23.82
CA ILE A 257 22.92 4.49 22.57
C ILE A 257 23.62 5.84 22.75
N GLU A 258 24.19 6.11 23.93
CA GLU A 258 24.98 7.31 24.18
C GLU A 258 26.50 7.09 24.02
N GLU A 259 27.23 8.14 23.61
CA GLU A 259 28.71 8.11 23.59
C GLU A 259 29.32 7.83 24.98
N SER A 260 28.67 8.31 26.01
CA SER A 260 28.99 8.04 27.43
C SER A 260 27.76 8.32 28.29
N ILE A 261 27.63 7.64 29.42
CA ILE A 261 26.50 7.78 30.37
C ILE A 261 26.11 9.23 30.58
N ASP A 262 24.83 9.53 30.40
CA ASP A 262 24.19 10.84 30.52
C ASP A 262 24.84 11.94 29.64
N SER A 263 25.39 11.59 28.48
CA SER A 263 26.04 12.57 27.60
C SER A 263 25.03 13.33 26.71
N GLY A 264 23.87 12.76 26.45
CA GLY A 264 22.88 13.29 25.51
C GLY A 264 23.39 13.34 24.06
N THR A 265 24.36 12.51 23.72
CA THR A 265 24.93 12.43 22.37
C THR A 265 24.88 11.00 21.91
N LEU A 266 24.22 10.74 20.79
CA LEU A 266 24.10 9.40 20.21
C LEU A 266 25.46 8.85 19.80
N ASN A 267 25.69 7.57 20.06
CA ASN A 267 26.88 6.83 19.63
C ASN A 267 26.73 6.20 18.23
N TYR A 268 25.59 6.41 17.59
CA TYR A 268 25.26 5.97 16.23
C TYR A 268 24.76 7.16 15.40
N SER A 269 24.55 6.95 14.12
CA SER A 269 23.95 7.93 13.21
C SER A 269 22.57 7.46 12.82
N ILE A 270 21.57 8.34 12.86
CA ILE A 270 20.23 8.03 12.35
C ILE A 270 20.33 7.53 10.91
N LEU A 271 19.63 6.44 10.60
CA LEU A 271 19.67 5.85 9.28
C LEU A 271 19.05 6.78 8.21
N ASN A 272 19.69 6.74 7.06
CA ASN A 272 19.22 7.35 5.82
C ASN A 272 19.73 6.45 4.69
N SER A 273 18.92 5.49 4.28
CA SER A 273 19.30 4.42 3.35
C SER A 273 19.46 4.91 1.92
N SER A 274 18.71 5.94 1.52
CA SER A 274 18.79 6.57 0.19
C SER A 274 19.93 7.56 0.03
N GLU A 275 20.57 7.99 1.13
CA GLU A 275 21.53 9.10 1.15
C GLU A 275 20.91 10.44 0.65
N ASP A 276 19.62 10.62 0.75
CA ASP A 276 18.92 11.86 0.41
C ASP A 276 18.87 12.87 1.58
N ASN A 277 17.83 13.70 1.69
CA ASN A 277 17.73 14.66 2.78
C ASN A 277 16.82 14.20 3.92
N PHE A 278 16.20 13.01 3.79
CA PHE A 278 15.28 12.48 4.76
C PHE A 278 15.92 11.30 5.49
N SER A 279 15.75 11.24 6.80
CA SER A 279 16.03 10.03 7.57
C SER A 279 14.92 9.02 7.34
N ASN A 280 15.21 7.73 7.52
CA ASN A 280 14.23 6.69 7.22
C ASN A 280 12.91 6.90 7.99
N TYR A 281 12.92 7.20 9.27
CA TYR A 281 11.74 7.38 10.12
C TYR A 281 10.76 8.50 9.69
N ILE A 282 11.11 9.29 8.67
CA ILE A 282 10.28 10.32 8.03
C ILE A 282 10.39 10.25 6.51
N ASN A 283 10.41 9.05 5.95
CA ASN A 283 10.60 8.82 4.52
C ASN A 283 9.86 7.55 4.07
N LEU A 284 8.76 7.70 3.39
CA LEU A 284 7.91 6.62 2.89
C LEU A 284 8.54 5.72 1.79
N ASP A 285 9.79 5.99 1.37
CA ASP A 285 10.59 5.22 0.39
C ASP A 285 12.06 5.35 0.80
N SER A 286 12.42 4.69 1.90
CA SER A 286 13.69 4.85 2.63
C SER A 286 14.92 4.54 1.81
N ASP A 287 14.85 3.64 0.82
CA ASP A 287 15.97 3.26 -0.04
C ASP A 287 15.90 3.90 -1.44
N ASN A 288 14.80 4.63 -1.73
CA ASN A 288 14.54 5.38 -2.96
C ASN A 288 14.60 4.50 -4.22
N ASP A 289 14.00 3.34 -4.16
CA ASP A 289 13.93 2.42 -5.29
C ASP A 289 12.57 2.48 -6.02
N GLY A 290 11.59 3.19 -5.44
CA GLY A 290 10.27 3.45 -5.98
C GLY A 290 9.21 2.45 -5.53
N CYS A 291 9.53 1.56 -4.59
CA CYS A 291 8.58 0.82 -3.79
C CYS A 291 8.42 1.52 -2.43
N LEU A 292 7.22 1.57 -1.89
CA LEU A 292 6.97 2.24 -0.62
C LEU A 292 7.23 1.29 0.55
N ASP A 293 7.83 1.80 1.63
CA ASP A 293 8.29 1.05 2.79
C ASP A 293 7.18 0.19 3.42
N VAL A 294 5.97 0.72 3.56
CA VAL A 294 4.77 0.00 4.00
C VAL A 294 4.56 -1.31 3.23
N THR A 295 4.78 -1.30 1.91
CA THR A 295 4.62 -2.49 1.05
C THR A 295 5.81 -3.44 1.20
N GLU A 296 7.02 -2.90 1.29
CA GLU A 296 8.25 -3.67 1.43
C GLU A 296 8.37 -4.34 2.80
N ALA A 297 7.86 -3.68 3.84
CA ALA A 297 7.70 -4.28 5.17
C ALA A 297 6.65 -5.40 5.19
N GLY A 298 5.85 -5.53 4.12
CA GLY A 298 4.85 -6.58 3.94
C GLY A 298 3.46 -6.22 4.43
N PHE A 299 3.18 -4.95 4.67
CA PHE A 299 1.85 -4.45 4.99
C PHE A 299 1.02 -4.19 3.73
N THR A 300 -0.27 -4.00 3.92
CA THR A 300 -1.20 -3.72 2.84
C THR A 300 -1.44 -2.22 2.72
N ASP A 301 -1.09 -1.66 1.58
CA ASP A 301 -1.43 -0.30 1.17
C ASP A 301 -2.31 -0.38 -0.08
N GLN A 302 -3.64 -0.26 0.08
CA GLN A 302 -4.58 -0.40 -1.04
C GLN A 302 -4.74 0.86 -1.86
N ASN A 303 -4.45 2.02 -1.29
CA ASN A 303 -4.58 3.31 -1.95
C ASN A 303 -3.24 3.86 -2.47
N GLU A 304 -2.15 3.13 -2.24
CA GLU A 304 -0.80 3.43 -2.72
C GLU A 304 -0.32 4.84 -2.28
N ASP A 305 -0.62 5.23 -1.01
CA ASP A 305 -0.18 6.52 -0.45
C ASP A 305 1.04 6.41 0.46
N GLY A 306 1.50 5.20 0.74
CA GLY A 306 2.65 4.92 1.59
C GLY A 306 2.33 4.83 3.08
N ILE A 307 1.07 5.01 3.44
CA ILE A 307 0.62 5.02 4.83
C ILE A 307 -0.06 3.69 5.16
N LEU A 308 0.13 3.19 6.37
CA LEU A 308 -0.46 1.94 6.83
C LEU A 308 -2.00 2.01 6.85
N GLY A 309 -2.66 1.15 6.08
CA GLY A 309 -4.11 1.00 6.03
C GLY A 309 -4.82 1.94 5.08
N ASP A 310 -6.15 2.01 5.19
CA ASP A 310 -7.01 2.78 4.28
C ASP A 310 -7.53 4.06 4.94
N THR A 311 -7.73 5.11 4.19
CA THR A 311 -8.38 6.34 4.65
C THR A 311 -9.90 6.14 4.92
N PRO A 312 -10.47 6.69 6.03
CA PRO A 312 -9.82 7.55 7.01
C PRO A 312 -9.02 6.77 8.05
N ILE A 313 -7.79 7.14 8.25
CA ILE A 313 -6.96 6.63 9.34
C ILE A 313 -7.44 7.14 10.70
N THR A 314 -7.24 6.34 11.72
CA THR A 314 -7.39 6.73 13.13
C THR A 314 -6.15 6.26 13.87
N ASN A 315 -5.57 7.15 14.65
CA ASN A 315 -4.38 6.92 15.46
C ASN A 315 -4.67 6.91 16.95
N ASP A 316 -3.70 6.50 17.74
CA ASP A 316 -3.64 6.77 19.16
C ASP A 316 -3.11 8.19 19.37
N ASN A 317 -3.88 9.07 19.95
CA ASN A 317 -3.52 10.49 20.17
C ASN A 317 -2.34 10.72 21.16
N ILE A 318 -1.69 9.67 21.63
CA ILE A 318 -0.55 9.74 22.56
C ILE A 318 0.74 9.29 21.87
N SER A 319 0.67 8.21 21.12
CA SER A 319 1.82 7.53 20.50
C SER A 319 1.82 7.59 18.96
N GLY A 320 0.86 8.28 18.34
CA GLY A 320 0.73 8.37 16.88
C GLY A 320 0.30 7.10 16.17
N ILE A 321 0.51 5.94 16.74
CA ILE A 321 0.30 4.63 16.11
C ILE A 321 -1.08 4.50 15.47
N ILE A 322 -1.12 4.10 14.22
CA ILE A 322 -2.38 3.86 13.48
C ILE A 322 -3.15 2.68 14.08
N THR A 323 -4.40 2.93 14.43
CA THR A 323 -5.31 1.93 15.04
C THR A 323 -6.35 1.40 14.06
N SER A 324 -6.46 1.97 12.87
CA SER A 324 -7.44 1.60 11.84
C SER A 324 -6.89 0.68 10.75
N GLY A 325 -5.61 0.42 10.71
CA GLY A 325 -4.97 -0.44 9.72
C GLY A 325 -5.50 -1.88 9.77
N ILE A 326 -5.66 -2.51 8.60
CA ILE A 326 -6.15 -3.89 8.50
C ILE A 326 -5.11 -4.86 9.08
N ASP A 327 -3.83 -4.57 8.87
CA ASP A 327 -2.71 -5.45 9.22
C ASP A 327 -2.14 -5.14 10.60
N GLY A 328 -2.35 -3.91 11.11
CA GLY A 328 -1.78 -3.46 12.38
C GLY A 328 -0.25 -3.51 12.40
N TYR A 329 0.37 -3.02 13.45
CA TYR A 329 1.82 -3.14 13.69
C TYR A 329 2.16 -4.56 14.14
N THR A 330 2.13 -5.55 13.26
CA THR A 330 2.22 -6.92 13.74
C THR A 330 3.58 -7.58 13.60
N PHE A 331 4.40 -7.20 12.69
CA PHE A 331 5.79 -7.67 12.52
C PHE A 331 6.35 -7.10 11.22
N LEU A 332 7.54 -6.56 11.23
CA LEU A 332 8.38 -6.48 10.06
C LEU A 332 8.60 -7.89 9.52
N ILE A 333 8.14 -8.14 8.30
CA ILE A 333 8.30 -9.44 7.66
C ILE A 333 9.73 -9.56 7.12
N ASN A 334 10.34 -8.44 6.73
CA ASN A 334 11.70 -8.37 6.19
C ASN A 334 12.24 -6.93 6.28
N ASP A 335 13.50 -6.74 5.90
CA ASP A 335 14.19 -5.46 5.86
C ASP A 335 14.36 -4.97 4.40
N ASP A 336 13.44 -5.31 3.49
CA ASP A 336 13.56 -4.97 2.06
C ASP A 336 13.53 -3.45 1.86
N TYR A 337 12.80 -2.70 2.70
CA TYR A 337 12.72 -1.23 2.71
C TYR A 337 14.09 -0.51 2.92
N LEU A 338 15.14 -1.26 3.28
CA LEU A 338 16.51 -0.74 3.43
C LEU A 338 17.40 -1.06 2.22
N ILE A 339 16.91 -1.78 1.22
CA ILE A 339 17.71 -2.38 0.15
C ILE A 339 17.32 -1.77 -1.21
N ASN A 340 18.04 -0.78 -1.69
CA ASN A 340 17.78 -0.20 -3.00
C ASN A 340 17.88 -1.24 -4.13
N ALA A 341 16.75 -1.75 -4.56
CA ALA A 341 16.62 -2.83 -5.53
C ALA A 341 15.61 -2.54 -6.66
N PRO A 342 15.65 -1.36 -7.33
CA PRO A 342 14.62 -0.97 -8.29
C PRO A 342 14.53 -1.96 -9.45
N ILE A 343 13.30 -2.25 -9.89
CA ILE A 343 13.04 -3.07 -11.08
C ILE A 343 12.96 -2.17 -12.31
N THR A 344 13.79 -2.48 -13.31
CA THR A 344 13.73 -1.83 -14.63
C THR A 344 13.53 -2.87 -15.73
N ILE A 345 12.56 -2.66 -16.59
CA ILE A 345 12.36 -3.46 -17.81
C ILE A 345 12.91 -2.66 -18.99
N ASP A 346 14.11 -3.04 -19.45
CA ASP A 346 14.83 -2.35 -20.53
C ASP A 346 14.14 -2.50 -21.88
N THR A 347 13.55 -3.68 -22.14
CA THR A 347 12.78 -3.97 -23.35
C THR A 347 11.44 -4.58 -22.97
N GLN A 348 10.37 -3.86 -23.26
CA GLN A 348 9.01 -4.33 -23.07
C GLN A 348 8.57 -5.32 -24.16
N PRO A 349 7.56 -6.19 -23.89
CA PRO A 349 6.96 -7.03 -24.91
C PRO A 349 6.44 -6.22 -26.10
N GLN A 350 6.39 -6.83 -27.27
CA GLN A 350 5.74 -6.21 -28.43
C GLN A 350 4.23 -6.08 -28.16
N GLU A 351 3.69 -4.88 -28.35
CA GLU A 351 2.29 -4.53 -28.01
C GLU A 351 1.26 -5.40 -28.75
N GLU A 352 1.46 -5.62 -30.06
CA GLU A 352 0.58 -6.43 -30.89
C GLU A 352 1.38 -7.43 -31.72
N ILE A 353 0.93 -8.67 -31.76
CA ILE A 353 1.55 -9.74 -32.51
C ILE A 353 0.50 -10.45 -33.36
N ILE A 354 0.77 -10.53 -34.64
CA ILE A 354 -0.12 -11.16 -35.62
C ILE A 354 0.57 -12.40 -36.16
N LEU A 355 -0.10 -13.53 -36.08
CA LEU A 355 0.40 -14.79 -36.62
C LEU A 355 -0.73 -15.63 -37.21
N CYS A 356 -0.32 -16.65 -38.00
CA CYS A 356 -1.28 -17.63 -38.51
C CYS A 356 -1.48 -18.77 -37.51
N GLU A 357 -2.65 -19.38 -37.56
CA GLU A 357 -2.97 -20.60 -36.81
C GLU A 357 -1.87 -21.67 -36.98
N ASN A 358 -1.59 -22.42 -35.93
CA ASN A 358 -0.51 -23.39 -35.78
C ASN A 358 0.92 -22.79 -35.87
N GLY A 359 1.04 -21.46 -35.91
CA GLY A 359 2.33 -20.80 -35.81
C GLY A 359 2.90 -20.87 -34.37
N SER A 360 4.17 -20.52 -34.26
CA SER A 360 4.83 -20.38 -32.94
C SER A 360 5.42 -18.99 -32.81
N ILE A 361 5.40 -18.46 -31.59
CA ILE A 361 5.83 -17.11 -31.29
C ILE A 361 6.62 -17.07 -30.01
N GLN A 362 7.46 -16.04 -29.87
CA GLN A 362 8.19 -15.70 -28.66
C GLN A 362 7.85 -14.29 -28.23
N ILE A 363 7.48 -14.12 -26.97
CA ILE A 363 7.28 -12.83 -26.32
C ILE A 363 8.42 -12.65 -25.34
N ASN A 364 9.21 -11.59 -25.52
CA ASN A 364 10.43 -11.37 -24.75
C ASN A 364 10.35 -10.10 -23.94
N ILE A 365 10.94 -10.12 -22.76
CA ILE A 365 11.34 -8.93 -21.99
C ILE A 365 12.85 -9.01 -21.75
N GLU A 366 13.50 -7.83 -21.68
CA GLU A 366 14.92 -7.75 -21.34
C GLU A 366 15.08 -6.86 -20.11
N SER A 367 15.84 -7.32 -19.15
CA SER A 367 16.23 -6.59 -17.96
C SER A 367 17.53 -7.14 -17.41
N THR A 368 18.25 -6.28 -16.71
CA THR A 368 19.45 -6.66 -15.94
C THR A 368 19.20 -6.70 -14.43
N THR A 369 17.99 -6.35 -13.99
CA THR A 369 17.64 -6.20 -12.58
C THR A 369 16.63 -7.24 -12.07
N ILE A 370 16.00 -8.01 -12.96
CA ILE A 370 14.95 -8.97 -12.62
C ILE A 370 15.57 -10.33 -12.25
N ASP A 371 15.16 -10.89 -11.12
CA ASP A 371 15.59 -12.20 -10.63
C ASP A 371 14.61 -13.32 -11.00
N SER A 372 13.31 -13.04 -11.02
CA SER A 372 12.30 -14.02 -11.37
C SER A 372 11.19 -13.48 -12.28
N TYR A 373 10.50 -14.39 -12.96
CA TYR A 373 9.48 -14.09 -13.95
C TYR A 373 8.31 -15.05 -13.77
N GLN A 374 7.08 -14.57 -14.00
CA GLN A 374 5.89 -15.39 -14.13
C GLN A 374 4.96 -14.78 -15.18
N TRP A 375 4.72 -15.49 -16.27
CA TRP A 375 3.80 -15.04 -17.31
C TRP A 375 2.35 -15.34 -16.94
N GLU A 376 1.50 -14.40 -17.32
CA GLU A 376 0.05 -14.44 -17.14
C GLU A 376 -0.67 -14.19 -18.46
N SER A 377 -1.91 -14.66 -18.58
CA SER A 377 -2.79 -14.40 -19.71
C SER A 377 -4.15 -13.87 -19.27
N SER A 378 -4.77 -13.07 -20.14
CA SER A 378 -6.10 -12.52 -19.90
C SER A 378 -6.92 -12.43 -21.19
N ASN A 379 -8.25 -12.67 -21.06
CA ASN A 379 -9.20 -12.49 -22.15
C ASN A 379 -9.76 -11.06 -22.23
N ASP A 380 -9.70 -10.30 -21.16
CA ASP A 380 -10.36 -9.00 -21.04
C ASP A 380 -9.43 -7.87 -20.56
N GLY A 381 -8.21 -8.20 -20.12
CA GLY A 381 -7.24 -7.26 -19.55
C GLY A 381 -7.52 -6.91 -18.08
N VAL A 382 -8.47 -7.57 -17.43
CA VAL A 382 -8.85 -7.34 -16.03
C VAL A 382 -8.54 -8.54 -15.17
N ASP A 383 -9.08 -9.70 -15.53
CA ASP A 383 -8.82 -10.96 -14.83
C ASP A 383 -7.63 -11.68 -15.48
N TRP A 384 -6.61 -12.00 -14.70
CA TRP A 384 -5.36 -12.60 -15.16
C TRP A 384 -5.15 -14.00 -14.58
N ASP A 385 -4.85 -14.96 -15.44
CA ASP A 385 -4.56 -16.34 -15.09
C ASP A 385 -3.05 -16.62 -15.21
N ILE A 386 -2.46 -17.19 -14.17
CA ILE A 386 -1.06 -17.62 -14.16
C ILE A 386 -0.86 -18.74 -15.17
N LEU A 387 0.11 -18.58 -16.06
CA LEU A 387 0.47 -19.61 -17.04
C LEU A 387 1.34 -20.70 -16.40
N ILE A 388 1.12 -21.92 -16.86
CA ILE A 388 1.93 -23.10 -16.53
C ILE A 388 2.44 -23.72 -17.84
N ASP A 389 3.67 -24.23 -17.83
CA ASP A 389 4.23 -24.97 -18.97
C ASP A 389 3.34 -26.14 -19.36
N ASN A 390 3.01 -26.21 -20.66
CA ASN A 390 2.16 -27.25 -21.23
C ASN A 390 2.50 -27.45 -22.74
N GLU A 391 1.62 -28.07 -23.52
CA GLU A 391 1.81 -28.27 -24.95
C GLU A 391 1.84 -26.97 -25.76
N PHE A 392 1.19 -25.91 -25.28
CA PHE A 392 1.13 -24.61 -25.94
C PHE A 392 2.16 -23.64 -25.37
N TYR A 393 2.38 -23.61 -24.06
CA TYR A 393 3.22 -22.65 -23.38
C TYR A 393 4.50 -23.28 -22.83
N THR A 394 5.62 -22.62 -23.06
CA THR A 394 6.92 -22.98 -22.46
C THR A 394 7.69 -21.72 -22.11
N GLY A 395 8.49 -21.78 -21.03
CA GLY A 395 9.25 -20.64 -20.54
C GLY A 395 8.41 -19.64 -19.74
N VAL A 396 7.33 -20.12 -19.12
CA VAL A 396 6.39 -19.29 -18.33
C VAL A 396 7.04 -18.63 -17.11
N ASP A 397 8.18 -19.13 -16.66
CA ASP A 397 9.00 -18.65 -15.54
C ASP A 397 10.34 -18.03 -16.01
N SER A 398 10.40 -17.60 -17.26
CA SER A 398 11.61 -17.01 -17.83
C SER A 398 11.33 -15.68 -18.53
N ASN A 399 12.37 -14.95 -18.92
CA ASN A 399 12.25 -13.70 -19.67
C ASN A 399 11.64 -13.86 -21.08
N THR A 400 11.36 -15.10 -21.50
CA THR A 400 10.84 -15.42 -22.83
C THR A 400 9.71 -16.42 -22.72
N LEU A 401 8.48 -15.99 -23.00
CA LEU A 401 7.34 -16.86 -23.19
C LEU A 401 7.33 -17.37 -24.64
N ILE A 402 7.25 -18.68 -24.83
CA ILE A 402 7.10 -19.31 -26.13
C ILE A 402 5.70 -19.91 -26.21
N ILE A 403 4.94 -19.52 -27.24
CA ILE A 403 3.63 -20.08 -27.54
C ILE A 403 3.76 -20.92 -28.81
N ASN A 404 3.51 -22.22 -28.71
CA ASN A 404 3.65 -23.19 -29.78
C ASN A 404 2.29 -23.62 -30.33
N ASN A 405 2.24 -23.92 -31.64
CA ASN A 405 1.04 -24.46 -32.31
C ASN A 405 -0.22 -23.65 -31.95
N THR A 406 -0.14 -22.34 -32.06
CA THR A 406 -1.15 -21.39 -31.61
C THR A 406 -2.51 -21.66 -32.27
N PRO A 407 -3.53 -22.14 -31.54
CA PRO A 407 -4.86 -22.34 -32.10
C PRO A 407 -5.63 -21.01 -32.16
N THR A 408 -6.66 -20.95 -33.00
CA THR A 408 -7.54 -19.77 -33.12
C THR A 408 -8.28 -19.44 -31.80
N THR A 409 -8.33 -20.36 -30.84
CA THR A 409 -8.89 -20.10 -29.50
C THR A 409 -8.03 -19.15 -28.67
N LEU A 410 -6.79 -18.88 -29.06
CA LEU A 410 -5.90 -17.89 -28.43
C LEU A 410 -5.97 -16.53 -29.13
N ASP A 411 -6.86 -16.33 -30.10
CA ASP A 411 -7.10 -15.04 -30.73
C ASP A 411 -7.62 -14.02 -29.72
N ASN A 412 -7.08 -12.79 -29.74
CA ASN A 412 -7.39 -11.70 -28.81
C ASN A 412 -7.02 -11.96 -27.33
N ILE A 413 -6.11 -12.89 -27.05
CA ILE A 413 -5.56 -13.09 -25.71
C ILE A 413 -4.44 -12.10 -25.45
N ARG A 414 -4.41 -11.54 -24.24
CA ARG A 414 -3.36 -10.66 -23.73
C ARG A 414 -2.40 -11.45 -22.86
N TYR A 415 -1.14 -11.07 -22.91
CA TYR A 415 -0.06 -11.66 -22.10
C TYR A 415 0.76 -10.56 -21.44
N ARG A 416 1.15 -10.77 -20.19
CA ARG A 416 2.09 -9.93 -19.46
C ARG A 416 2.97 -10.80 -18.57
N ALA A 417 4.10 -10.27 -18.15
CA ALA A 417 4.94 -10.91 -17.14
C ALA A 417 4.84 -10.16 -15.81
N LEU A 418 4.54 -10.87 -14.73
CA LEU A 418 4.87 -10.48 -13.39
C LEU A 418 6.37 -10.68 -13.22
N VAL A 419 7.06 -9.68 -12.70
CA VAL A 419 8.51 -9.70 -12.49
C VAL A 419 8.84 -9.37 -11.05
N ASP A 420 9.94 -9.92 -10.54
CA ASP A 420 10.33 -9.79 -9.17
C ASP A 420 11.86 -9.69 -9.05
N ARG A 421 12.32 -9.00 -8.00
CA ARG A 421 13.70 -8.84 -7.64
C ARG A 421 13.85 -8.98 -6.12
N ILE A 422 14.86 -9.69 -5.67
CA ILE A 422 15.16 -9.84 -4.25
C ILE A 422 15.50 -8.46 -3.66
N GLY A 423 14.83 -8.09 -2.59
CA GLY A 423 14.93 -6.78 -1.95
C GLY A 423 14.00 -5.71 -2.57
N TYR A 424 12.96 -6.11 -3.33
CA TYR A 424 11.95 -5.21 -3.86
C TYR A 424 10.56 -5.80 -3.57
N GLY A 425 9.85 -5.22 -2.63
CA GLY A 425 8.58 -5.76 -2.12
C GLY A 425 7.37 -5.52 -3.03
N CYS A 426 7.47 -4.59 -3.98
CA CYS A 426 6.36 -4.21 -4.84
C CYS A 426 6.13 -5.15 -6.02
N VAL A 427 4.87 -5.24 -6.45
CA VAL A 427 4.48 -6.05 -7.60
C VAL A 427 4.64 -5.25 -8.89
N VAL A 428 5.50 -5.71 -9.79
CA VAL A 428 5.74 -5.08 -11.09
C VAL A 428 5.31 -5.96 -12.24
N TYR A 429 4.59 -5.39 -13.20
CA TYR A 429 4.18 -6.06 -14.44
C TYR A 429 4.84 -5.44 -15.65
N SER A 430 5.13 -6.26 -16.65
CA SER A 430 5.47 -5.77 -17.99
C SER A 430 4.25 -5.11 -18.66
N GLN A 431 4.49 -4.38 -19.75
CA GLN A 431 3.42 -4.02 -20.67
C GLN A 431 2.75 -5.27 -21.24
N GLU A 432 1.50 -5.10 -21.67
CA GLU A 432 0.71 -6.18 -22.27
C GLU A 432 1.12 -6.43 -23.72
N SER A 433 1.04 -7.68 -24.14
CA SER A 433 1.16 -8.12 -25.53
C SER A 433 -0.15 -8.76 -25.97
N LEU A 434 -0.79 -8.22 -27.00
CA LEU A 434 -2.04 -8.73 -27.55
C LEU A 434 -1.75 -9.60 -28.78
N ILE A 435 -2.28 -10.82 -28.82
CA ILE A 435 -2.06 -11.75 -29.94
C ILE A 435 -3.30 -11.81 -30.82
N PHE A 436 -3.08 -11.69 -32.14
CA PHE A 436 -4.09 -11.94 -33.17
C PHE A 436 -3.75 -13.19 -33.95
N VAL A 437 -4.63 -14.19 -33.92
CA VAL A 437 -4.44 -15.47 -34.59
C VAL A 437 -5.36 -15.57 -35.80
N ASN A 438 -4.79 -15.45 -36.99
CA ASN A 438 -5.53 -15.59 -38.22
C ASN A 438 -5.73 -17.07 -38.58
N PRO A 439 -6.94 -17.50 -38.89
CA PRO A 439 -7.22 -18.86 -39.30
C PRO A 439 -6.55 -19.20 -40.61
N LEU A 440 -6.13 -20.45 -40.76
CA LEU A 440 -5.66 -20.99 -42.02
C LEU A 440 -6.83 -21.24 -43.00
N PRO A 441 -6.63 -21.10 -44.34
CA PRO A 441 -7.60 -21.55 -45.33
C PRO A 441 -7.97 -23.03 -45.15
N GLU A 442 -9.26 -23.34 -45.25
CA GLU A 442 -9.73 -24.72 -45.17
C GLU A 442 -9.26 -25.49 -46.42
N VAL A 443 -8.77 -26.69 -46.21
CA VAL A 443 -8.16 -27.51 -47.24
C VAL A 443 -9.08 -28.65 -47.65
N ILE A 444 -9.33 -28.77 -48.96
CA ILE A 444 -10.03 -29.89 -49.56
C ILE A 444 -9.06 -30.56 -50.56
N ILE A 445 -9.00 -31.88 -50.57
CA ILE A 445 -8.30 -32.64 -51.58
C ILE A 445 -9.22 -32.73 -52.79
N PRO A 446 -8.86 -32.10 -53.93
CA PRO A 446 -9.69 -32.10 -55.10
C PRO A 446 -9.68 -33.49 -55.78
N THR A 447 -10.64 -33.71 -56.67
CA THR A 447 -10.66 -34.89 -57.52
C THR A 447 -9.47 -34.84 -58.49
N PRO A 448 -8.82 -35.98 -58.77
CA PRO A 448 -7.73 -36.04 -59.76
C PRO A 448 -8.13 -35.45 -61.11
N ILE A 449 -7.17 -34.89 -61.86
CA ILE A 449 -7.35 -34.56 -63.26
C ILE A 449 -6.88 -35.77 -64.08
N GLU A 450 -7.79 -36.30 -64.92
CA GLU A 450 -7.51 -37.45 -65.76
C GLU A 450 -7.46 -37.02 -67.22
N GLU A 451 -6.35 -37.29 -67.90
CA GLU A 451 -6.18 -37.07 -69.34
C GLU A 451 -5.81 -38.34 -70.02
N CYS A 452 -6.01 -38.42 -71.34
CA CYS A 452 -5.63 -39.58 -72.15
C CYS A 452 -4.26 -39.39 -72.80
N ASP A 453 -3.44 -40.40 -72.69
CA ASP A 453 -2.17 -40.53 -73.43
C ASP A 453 -2.46 -40.52 -74.91
N ASP A 454 -1.62 -39.83 -75.73
CA ASP A 454 -1.79 -39.75 -77.19
C ASP A 454 -0.69 -40.49 -78.02
N ASP A 455 0.41 -40.83 -77.34
CA ASP A 455 1.59 -41.43 -78.05
C ASP A 455 2.28 -42.59 -77.29
N TYR A 456 1.74 -43.08 -76.20
CA TYR A 456 2.20 -44.15 -75.30
C TYR A 456 3.44 -43.79 -74.46
N ASP A 457 3.70 -42.51 -74.17
CA ASP A 457 4.82 -42.11 -73.34
C ASP A 457 4.43 -41.79 -71.91
N GLY A 458 3.12 -41.76 -71.59
CA GLY A 458 2.56 -41.44 -70.27
C GLY A 458 2.63 -39.95 -69.94
N VAL A 459 2.88 -39.07 -70.92
CA VAL A 459 3.02 -37.62 -70.71
C VAL A 459 1.96 -36.86 -71.51
N VAL A 460 1.29 -35.90 -70.83
CA VAL A 460 0.29 -35.01 -71.44
C VAL A 460 0.71 -33.56 -71.24
N SER A 461 0.66 -32.77 -72.33
CA SER A 461 1.23 -31.42 -72.37
C SER A 461 0.24 -30.32 -72.01
N PHE A 462 -0.97 -30.61 -71.45
CA PHE A 462 -2.01 -29.60 -71.21
C PHE A 462 -2.94 -29.96 -70.09
N PHE A 463 -2.41 -30.22 -68.89
CA PHE A 463 -3.24 -30.23 -67.67
C PHE A 463 -3.72 -28.83 -67.36
N ASP A 464 -5.04 -28.63 -67.28
CA ASP A 464 -5.69 -27.39 -66.94
C ASP A 464 -6.19 -27.45 -65.47
N PHE A 465 -5.53 -26.70 -64.60
CA PHE A 465 -5.87 -26.66 -63.16
C PHE A 465 -7.11 -25.83 -62.84
N SER A 466 -7.60 -25.01 -63.78
CA SER A 466 -8.74 -24.12 -63.57
C SER A 466 -10.02 -24.86 -63.13
N GLU A 467 -10.21 -26.09 -63.60
CA GLU A 467 -11.32 -26.93 -63.21
C GLU A 467 -11.35 -27.33 -61.75
N ARG A 468 -10.17 -27.36 -61.08
CA ARG A 468 -10.02 -27.75 -59.66
C ARG A 468 -9.97 -26.56 -58.72
N THR A 469 -9.72 -25.36 -59.21
CA THR A 469 -9.64 -24.15 -58.38
C THR A 469 -10.95 -23.90 -57.63
N GLU A 470 -12.10 -24.01 -58.28
CA GLU A 470 -13.42 -23.83 -57.62
C GLU A 470 -13.69 -24.95 -56.59
N GLU A 471 -13.28 -26.17 -56.89
CA GLU A 471 -13.43 -27.32 -55.98
C GLU A 471 -12.59 -27.10 -54.69
N VAL A 472 -11.34 -26.70 -54.85
CA VAL A 472 -10.42 -26.45 -53.73
C VAL A 472 -10.85 -25.25 -52.89
N LEU A 473 -11.37 -24.21 -53.53
CA LEU A 473 -11.90 -23.03 -52.82
C LEU A 473 -13.12 -23.35 -51.98
N ASN A 474 -13.94 -24.32 -52.37
CA ASN A 474 -15.17 -24.72 -51.66
C ASN A 474 -16.04 -23.55 -51.17
N GLY A 475 -16.12 -22.48 -51.96
CA GLY A 475 -16.88 -21.28 -51.60
C GLY A 475 -16.17 -20.29 -50.69
N GLN A 476 -14.92 -20.52 -50.30
CA GLN A 476 -14.10 -19.56 -49.60
C GLN A 476 -13.81 -18.35 -50.50
N THR A 477 -13.77 -17.14 -49.89
CA THR A 477 -13.51 -15.87 -50.60
C THR A 477 -12.24 -15.22 -50.08
N GLY A 478 -11.55 -14.47 -50.95
CA GLY A 478 -10.29 -13.82 -50.54
C GLY A 478 -9.12 -14.79 -50.42
N ILE A 479 -9.22 -15.96 -51.08
CA ILE A 479 -8.15 -16.96 -51.12
C ILE A 479 -7.57 -17.01 -52.51
N ASP A 480 -6.27 -16.83 -52.60
CA ASP A 480 -5.48 -17.04 -53.80
C ASP A 480 -5.05 -18.49 -53.87
N VAL A 481 -5.22 -19.14 -55.06
CA VAL A 481 -4.86 -20.55 -55.28
C VAL A 481 -3.74 -20.60 -56.27
N THR A 482 -2.64 -21.26 -55.93
CA THR A 482 -1.49 -21.51 -56.80
C THR A 482 -1.13 -22.98 -56.79
N TYR A 483 -0.50 -23.44 -57.89
CA TYR A 483 -0.11 -24.82 -58.10
C TYR A 483 1.40 -24.91 -58.21
N HIS A 484 2.01 -25.97 -57.67
CA HIS A 484 3.46 -26.12 -57.55
C HIS A 484 3.88 -27.57 -57.79
N GLU A 485 5.10 -27.77 -58.30
CA GLU A 485 5.63 -29.12 -58.54
C GLU A 485 6.08 -29.81 -57.25
N THR A 486 6.52 -29.02 -56.26
CA THR A 486 7.03 -29.56 -54.98
C THR A 486 6.26 -28.98 -53.78
N LEU A 487 6.25 -29.75 -52.70
CA LEU A 487 5.66 -29.27 -51.43
C LEU A 487 6.40 -28.03 -50.90
N GLU A 488 7.74 -28.01 -51.01
CA GLU A 488 8.57 -26.90 -50.56
C GLU A 488 8.21 -25.59 -51.30
N ASP A 489 8.00 -25.66 -52.63
CA ASP A 489 7.56 -24.50 -53.41
C ASP A 489 6.13 -24.05 -53.00
N ALA A 490 5.22 -24.98 -52.75
CA ALA A 490 3.88 -24.69 -52.28
C ALA A 490 3.87 -24.05 -50.87
N GLU A 491 4.68 -24.54 -49.94
CA GLU A 491 4.81 -23.97 -48.59
C GLU A 491 5.40 -22.57 -48.63
N ASN A 492 6.38 -22.32 -49.51
CA ASN A 492 7.02 -21.01 -49.63
C ASN A 492 6.30 -20.03 -50.57
N GLY A 493 5.40 -20.53 -51.43
CA GLY A 493 4.74 -19.73 -52.48
C GLY A 493 5.66 -19.43 -53.66
N ASP A 494 6.71 -20.24 -53.85
CA ASP A 494 7.71 -20.08 -54.92
C ASP A 494 7.34 -20.92 -56.16
N ASN A 495 7.89 -20.54 -57.30
CA ASN A 495 7.83 -21.32 -58.56
C ASN A 495 6.44 -21.81 -58.96
N ALA A 496 5.42 -20.96 -58.78
CA ALA A 496 4.05 -21.29 -59.14
C ALA A 496 3.92 -21.64 -60.62
N ILE A 497 3.18 -22.69 -60.94
CA ILE A 497 2.83 -23.10 -62.30
C ILE A 497 1.83 -22.08 -62.88
N THR A 498 2.19 -21.37 -63.94
CA THR A 498 1.41 -20.25 -64.49
C THR A 498 0.65 -20.53 -65.77
N ASP A 499 1.00 -21.62 -66.45
CA ASP A 499 0.45 -22.00 -67.74
C ASP A 499 -0.12 -23.44 -67.71
N LEU A 500 -0.62 -23.93 -68.87
CA LEU A 500 -0.96 -25.33 -69.03
C LEU A 500 0.26 -26.19 -68.70
N TYR A 501 0.04 -27.18 -67.89
CA TYR A 501 1.15 -27.98 -67.34
C TYR A 501 1.36 -29.27 -68.09
N THR A 502 2.61 -29.60 -68.28
CA THR A 502 3.05 -30.91 -68.82
C THR A 502 3.58 -31.74 -67.63
N ASN A 503 3.01 -32.94 -67.41
CA ASN A 503 3.52 -33.80 -66.36
C ASN A 503 4.97 -34.23 -66.64
N THR A 504 5.80 -34.21 -65.59
CA THR A 504 7.22 -34.59 -65.66
C THR A 504 7.45 -36.03 -65.22
N THR A 505 6.46 -36.65 -64.62
CA THR A 505 6.44 -38.07 -64.24
C THR A 505 5.35 -38.80 -65.03
N ALA A 506 5.69 -39.88 -65.74
CA ALA A 506 4.74 -40.61 -66.54
C ALA A 506 3.63 -41.28 -65.72
N ASP A 507 2.47 -41.41 -66.34
CA ASP A 507 1.23 -42.06 -65.82
C ASP A 507 0.58 -41.43 -64.63
N LEU A 508 1.34 -41.09 -63.57
CA LEU A 508 0.79 -40.48 -62.32
C LEU A 508 1.81 -39.50 -61.77
N GLN A 509 1.38 -38.27 -61.57
CA GLN A 509 2.15 -37.24 -60.88
C GLN A 509 1.27 -36.50 -59.87
N THR A 510 1.79 -36.29 -58.65
CA THR A 510 1.16 -35.41 -57.65
C THR A 510 1.77 -34.02 -57.75
N VAL A 511 0.94 -32.99 -57.88
CA VAL A 511 1.30 -31.58 -57.74
C VAL A 511 0.71 -31.05 -56.45
N PHE A 512 1.26 -29.94 -55.96
CA PHE A 512 0.87 -29.35 -54.68
C PHE A 512 0.10 -28.05 -54.93
N ILE A 513 -0.93 -27.81 -54.11
CA ILE A 513 -1.79 -26.63 -54.19
C ILE A 513 -1.53 -25.82 -52.93
N ARG A 514 -1.26 -24.52 -53.12
CA ARG A 514 -1.24 -23.54 -52.03
C ARG A 514 -2.52 -22.70 -52.05
N LEU A 515 -3.19 -22.63 -50.91
CA LEU A 515 -4.27 -21.70 -50.66
C LEU A 515 -3.74 -20.62 -49.73
N GLU A 516 -3.78 -19.36 -50.12
CA GLU A 516 -3.30 -18.24 -49.32
C GLU A 516 -4.39 -17.19 -49.16
N ASN A 517 -4.64 -16.78 -47.92
CA ASN A 517 -5.53 -15.67 -47.66
C ASN A 517 -4.87 -14.35 -48.08
N SER A 518 -5.48 -13.64 -49.02
CA SER A 518 -4.92 -12.43 -49.62
C SER A 518 -4.75 -11.24 -48.67
N GLU A 519 -5.45 -11.24 -47.51
CA GLU A 519 -5.36 -10.18 -46.51
C GLU A 519 -4.33 -10.50 -45.40
N THR A 520 -4.30 -11.77 -44.97
CA THR A 520 -3.47 -12.20 -43.84
C THR A 520 -2.19 -12.91 -44.23
N ALA A 521 -2.05 -13.31 -45.52
CA ALA A 521 -0.98 -14.14 -46.02
C ALA A 521 -0.85 -15.53 -45.35
N CYS A 522 -1.84 -15.94 -44.59
CA CYS A 522 -1.90 -17.27 -44.00
C CYS A 522 -2.21 -18.31 -45.08
N SER A 523 -1.48 -19.40 -45.12
CA SER A 523 -1.60 -20.38 -46.17
C SER A 523 -1.70 -21.81 -45.68
N SER A 524 -2.38 -22.62 -46.47
CA SER A 524 -2.45 -24.09 -46.32
C SER A 524 -2.11 -24.76 -47.62
N THR A 525 -1.63 -25.99 -47.56
CA THR A 525 -1.28 -26.76 -48.76
C THR A 525 -2.07 -28.06 -48.85
N THR A 526 -2.36 -28.49 -50.09
CA THR A 526 -2.96 -29.81 -50.37
C THR A 526 -2.33 -30.39 -51.61
N THR A 527 -2.79 -31.54 -52.04
CA THR A 527 -2.27 -32.27 -53.21
C THR A 527 -3.32 -32.44 -54.29
N LEU A 528 -2.89 -32.52 -55.55
CA LEU A 528 -3.70 -32.84 -56.69
C LEU A 528 -2.97 -33.90 -57.52
N ASP A 529 -3.64 -35.02 -57.77
CA ASP A 529 -3.09 -36.06 -58.64
C ASP A 529 -3.47 -35.82 -60.10
N LEU A 530 -2.46 -35.92 -60.98
CA LEU A 530 -2.59 -35.89 -62.42
C LEU A 530 -2.42 -37.34 -62.95
N ILE A 531 -3.46 -37.85 -63.59
CA ILE A 531 -3.51 -39.23 -64.04
C ILE A 531 -3.50 -39.25 -65.59
N VAL A 532 -2.56 -39.95 -66.22
CA VAL A 532 -2.54 -40.18 -67.63
C VAL A 532 -3.05 -41.58 -67.91
N ASN A 533 -4.24 -41.63 -68.50
CA ASN A 533 -4.87 -42.89 -68.83
C ASN A 533 -4.30 -43.43 -70.12
N PRO A 534 -3.80 -44.70 -70.18
CA PRO A 534 -3.19 -45.25 -71.37
C PRO A 534 -4.19 -45.40 -72.50
N ILE A 535 -3.67 -45.30 -73.78
CA ILE A 535 -4.50 -45.49 -74.97
C ILE A 535 -5.06 -46.91 -74.95
N PRO A 536 -6.37 -47.10 -75.20
CA PRO A 536 -6.99 -48.40 -75.20
C PRO A 536 -6.35 -49.30 -76.34
N THR A 537 -5.82 -50.41 -75.93
CA THR A 537 -5.29 -51.41 -76.90
C THR A 537 -6.46 -52.08 -77.61
N VAL A 538 -6.52 -51.85 -78.93
CA VAL A 538 -7.48 -52.57 -79.74
C VAL A 538 -6.91 -53.96 -80.01
N LEU A 539 -7.52 -54.97 -79.46
CA LEU A 539 -7.22 -56.32 -79.89
C LEU A 539 -7.74 -56.52 -81.30
N THR A 540 -6.78 -56.72 -82.26
CA THR A 540 -7.19 -57.14 -83.58
C THR A 540 -7.96 -58.45 -83.49
N PRO A 541 -9.24 -58.46 -83.92
CA PRO A 541 -9.98 -59.69 -83.85
C PRO A 541 -9.28 -60.78 -84.69
N PRO A 542 -9.29 -62.03 -84.25
CA PRO A 542 -8.69 -63.10 -84.99
C PRO A 542 -9.27 -63.15 -86.44
N VAL A 543 -8.38 -63.42 -87.40
CA VAL A 543 -8.83 -63.55 -88.81
C VAL A 543 -9.98 -64.55 -88.86
N TYR A 544 -11.13 -64.10 -89.31
CA TYR A 544 -12.27 -64.95 -89.51
C TYR A 544 -12.12 -65.74 -90.80
N GLU A 545 -11.76 -66.99 -90.70
CA GLU A 545 -11.60 -67.89 -91.85
C GLU A 545 -12.89 -68.68 -92.00
N VAL A 546 -13.51 -68.60 -93.15
CA VAL A 546 -14.67 -69.42 -93.52
C VAL A 546 -14.32 -70.24 -94.77
N CYS A 547 -14.76 -71.47 -94.80
CA CYS A 547 -14.65 -72.29 -95.93
C CYS A 547 -15.77 -71.93 -96.95
N ASP A 548 -15.35 -71.61 -98.16
CA ASP A 548 -16.25 -71.48 -99.32
C ASP A 548 -16.66 -72.91 -99.76
N ALA A 549 -17.96 -73.19 -99.65
CA ALA A 549 -18.50 -74.55 -99.82
C ALA A 549 -18.73 -74.89 -101.31
N ASP A 550 -18.81 -73.91 -102.20
CA ASP A 550 -19.11 -74.08 -103.60
C ASP A 550 -18.01 -73.59 -104.56
N TYR A 551 -16.86 -73.13 -103.98
CA TYR A 551 -15.70 -72.68 -104.64
C TYR A 551 -15.90 -71.45 -105.57
N ASP A 552 -16.92 -70.66 -105.37
CA ASP A 552 -17.19 -69.44 -106.17
C ASP A 552 -16.46 -68.19 -105.69
N GLY A 553 -15.75 -68.26 -104.59
CA GLY A 553 -15.01 -67.16 -103.94
C GLY A 553 -15.89 -66.19 -103.15
N ILE A 554 -17.19 -66.47 -102.87
CA ILE A 554 -18.14 -65.64 -102.18
C ILE A 554 -18.75 -66.44 -101.03
N THR A 555 -18.65 -65.93 -99.77
CA THR A 555 -19.30 -66.52 -98.61
C THR A 555 -20.01 -65.49 -97.74
N SER A 556 -21.13 -65.86 -97.10
CA SER A 556 -21.88 -64.98 -96.25
C SER A 556 -21.40 -65.13 -94.82
N PHE A 557 -21.03 -64.00 -94.15
CA PHE A 557 -20.75 -63.92 -92.72
C PHE A 557 -22.04 -63.58 -92.01
N ASN A 558 -22.48 -64.40 -91.09
CA ASN A 558 -23.68 -64.14 -90.21
C ASN A 558 -23.28 -63.74 -88.81
#